data_7cf4b212a52a097a30666eab91a4888a
#
_entry.id   7cf4b212a52a097a30666eab91a4888a
#
_cell.length_a   1.000
_cell.length_b   1.000
_cell.length_c   1.000
_cell.angle_alpha   90.00
_cell.angle_beta   90.00
_cell.angle_gamma   90.00
#
_symmetry.space_group_name_H-M   'P 1'
#
loop_
_entity.id
_entity.type
_entity.pdbx_description
1 polymer ?
#
loop_
_entity_poly.entity_id
_entity_poly.type
_entity_poly.pdbx_seq_one_letter_code
_entity_poly.pdbx_strand_id
1 'polypeptide(L)'
;MADSSGPLLSRAPLSSPDEVQYIVGVNDFLANLMRGNVPFYVVIAAGVMLLVAARRFRLVGNVLTLMLAAVALAILVPVVRERASFDPRLARLGDLFGRDTRSQQAVGGELRVPMDPDGHFWVKVRIGDSTQRMLIDSGATITALSEQSAAAAGLLVETPPVPVVLQTANGSISAGTATIPELRIGNVVARDVPVVVSAAFGDMSVIGMNFLSRLKSWRVEGNTLILTPHHPQESP
;
A
#
# COMPACT_ATOMS: atom_id res chain seq x y z
N MET A 1 37.21 -32.67 67.40
CA MET A 1 36.46 -31.76 68.28
C MET A 1 35.75 -30.74 67.36
N ALA A 2 34.44 -30.61 67.54
CA ALA A 2 33.44 -29.72 66.96
C ALA A 2 32.88 -30.15 65.61
N ASP A 3 31.83 -30.88 65.76
CA ASP A 3 30.62 -31.05 64.99
C ASP A 3 29.93 -29.68 64.69
N SER A 4 29.51 -29.42 63.50
CA SER A 4 28.44 -28.46 63.19
C SER A 4 27.63 -28.91 61.98
N SER A 5 26.68 -29.73 62.24
CA SER A 5 25.54 -30.07 61.39
C SER A 5 24.65 -28.82 61.20
N GLY A 6 24.69 -28.21 59.99
CA GLY A 6 23.70 -27.23 59.53
C GLY A 6 22.46 -27.92 58.96
N PRO A 7 21.26 -27.36 59.09
CA PRO A 7 20.04 -28.01 58.67
C PRO A 7 19.85 -28.10 57.15
N LEU A 8 19.51 -29.26 56.70
CA LEU A 8 19.05 -29.56 55.34
C LEU A 8 17.76 -28.77 55.05
N LEU A 9 17.87 -27.76 54.18
CA LEU A 9 16.69 -27.10 53.60
C LEU A 9 15.97 -28.13 52.70
N SER A 10 14.79 -28.54 53.18
CA SER A 10 13.82 -29.35 52.47
C SER A 10 13.47 -28.66 51.16
N ARG A 11 13.89 -29.23 50.04
CA ARG A 11 13.38 -28.91 48.71
C ARG A 11 11.92 -29.31 48.63
N ALA A 12 11.04 -28.35 48.42
CA ALA A 12 9.64 -28.58 48.10
C ALA A 12 9.56 -29.50 46.85
N PRO A 13 8.59 -30.41 46.79
CA PRO A 13 8.43 -31.31 45.64
C PRO A 13 8.09 -30.51 44.41
N LEU A 14 8.75 -30.86 43.29
CA LEU A 14 8.48 -30.34 41.97
C LEU A 14 6.99 -30.54 41.64
N SER A 15 6.38 -29.47 41.14
CA SER A 15 5.03 -29.43 40.60
C SER A 15 4.71 -30.63 39.72
N SER A 16 3.48 -31.14 39.80
CA SER A 16 3.00 -32.26 39.02
C SER A 16 3.22 -32.06 37.52
N PRO A 17 3.45 -33.11 36.73
CA PRO A 17 3.63 -33.01 35.27
C PRO A 17 2.54 -32.21 34.58
N ASP A 18 1.32 -32.22 35.12
CA ASP A 18 0.15 -31.52 34.59
C ASP A 18 0.25 -30.01 34.79
N GLU A 19 0.80 -29.53 35.93
CA GLU A 19 1.03 -28.08 36.16
C GLU A 19 2.10 -27.50 35.24
N VAL A 20 3.17 -28.26 35.01
CA VAL A 20 4.25 -27.85 34.08
C VAL A 20 3.70 -27.74 32.65
N GLN A 21 2.88 -28.70 32.24
CA GLN A 21 2.31 -28.74 30.90
C GLN A 21 1.29 -27.63 30.69
N TYR A 22 0.52 -27.26 31.71
CA TYR A 22 -0.42 -26.14 31.67
C TYR A 22 0.31 -24.80 31.57
N ILE A 23 1.38 -24.58 32.33
CA ILE A 23 2.19 -23.36 32.31
C ILE A 23 2.91 -23.19 30.96
N VAL A 24 3.42 -24.25 30.37
CA VAL A 24 4.04 -24.23 29.03
C VAL A 24 3.00 -23.85 27.97
N GLY A 25 1.80 -24.43 28.02
CA GLY A 25 0.73 -24.10 27.07
C GLY A 25 0.26 -22.64 27.15
N VAL A 26 0.17 -22.07 28.36
CA VAL A 26 -0.20 -20.66 28.58
C VAL A 26 0.91 -19.72 28.09
N ASN A 27 2.17 -20.04 28.32
CA ASN A 27 3.30 -19.23 27.86
C ASN A 27 3.44 -19.25 26.33
N ASP A 28 3.21 -20.39 25.71
CA ASP A 28 3.20 -20.52 24.23
C ASP A 28 2.00 -19.75 23.61
N PHE A 29 0.84 -19.79 24.27
CA PHE A 29 -0.32 -19.01 23.87
C PHE A 29 -0.05 -17.51 23.95
N LEU A 30 0.52 -17.02 25.06
CA LEU A 30 0.89 -15.62 25.26
C LEU A 30 2.00 -15.17 24.29
N ALA A 31 2.98 -16.03 24.02
CA ALA A 31 4.03 -15.75 23.05
C ALA A 31 3.49 -15.64 21.61
N ASN A 32 2.51 -16.47 21.26
CA ASN A 32 1.82 -16.37 19.96
C ASN A 32 0.91 -15.14 19.86
N LEU A 33 0.29 -14.74 20.96
CA LEU A 33 -0.49 -13.50 21.07
C LEU A 33 0.40 -12.27 20.82
N MET A 34 1.59 -12.24 21.43
CA MET A 34 2.55 -11.13 21.30
C MET A 34 3.24 -11.09 19.93
N ARG A 35 3.32 -12.20 19.20
CA ARG A 35 3.88 -12.28 17.85
C ARG A 35 2.90 -11.92 16.74
N GLY A 36 1.68 -11.49 17.06
CA GLY A 36 0.65 -11.11 16.08
C GLY A 36 0.08 -12.30 15.27
N ASN A 37 0.38 -13.54 15.65
CA ASN A 37 -0.08 -14.76 14.98
C ASN A 37 -1.38 -15.33 15.55
N VAL A 38 -2.21 -14.50 16.21
CA VAL A 38 -3.54 -14.94 16.64
C VAL A 38 -4.40 -15.11 15.40
N PRO A 39 -4.92 -16.30 15.12
CA PRO A 39 -5.80 -16.49 13.99
C PRO A 39 -6.98 -15.53 14.10
N PHE A 40 -7.26 -14.78 13.05
CA PHE A 40 -8.30 -13.76 12.97
C PHE A 40 -9.68 -14.21 13.49
N TYR A 41 -10.02 -15.49 13.31
CA TYR A 41 -11.25 -16.08 13.84
C TYR A 41 -11.31 -16.16 15.38
N VAL A 42 -10.17 -16.25 16.08
CA VAL A 42 -10.15 -16.26 17.57
C VAL A 42 -10.52 -14.89 18.11
N VAL A 43 -10.03 -13.81 17.47
CA VAL A 43 -10.38 -12.45 17.83
C VAL A 43 -11.87 -12.18 17.57
N ILE A 44 -12.39 -12.66 16.44
CA ILE A 44 -13.82 -12.58 16.12
C ILE A 44 -14.67 -13.36 17.12
N ALA A 45 -14.29 -14.61 17.47
CA ALA A 45 -15.02 -15.43 18.41
C ALA A 45 -15.06 -14.80 19.80
N ALA A 46 -13.94 -14.22 20.27
CA ALA A 46 -13.89 -13.48 21.55
C ALA A 46 -14.80 -12.25 21.52
N GLY A 47 -14.79 -11.48 20.42
CA GLY A 47 -15.65 -10.31 20.23
C GLY A 47 -17.14 -10.67 20.22
N VAL A 48 -17.53 -11.76 19.54
CA VAL A 48 -18.92 -12.26 19.52
C VAL A 48 -19.36 -12.74 20.90
N MET A 49 -18.50 -13.45 21.64
CA MET A 49 -18.80 -13.91 22.99
C MET A 49 -19.01 -12.76 23.98
N LEU A 50 -18.22 -11.69 23.85
CA LEU A 50 -18.32 -10.47 24.65
C LEU A 50 -19.61 -9.69 24.33
N LEU A 51 -20.02 -9.63 23.05
CA LEU A 51 -21.29 -9.05 22.59
C LEU A 51 -22.51 -9.79 23.15
N VAL A 52 -22.47 -11.12 23.19
CA VAL A 52 -23.54 -11.95 23.74
C VAL A 52 -23.66 -11.76 25.25
N ALA A 53 -22.54 -11.69 25.96
CA ALA A 53 -22.51 -11.42 27.41
C ALA A 53 -23.02 -10.01 27.76
N ALA A 54 -22.72 -9.00 26.96
CA ALA A 54 -23.12 -7.61 27.15
C ALA A 54 -24.63 -7.37 26.95
N ARG A 55 -25.31 -8.23 26.17
CA ARG A 55 -26.78 -8.13 25.96
C ARG A 55 -27.60 -8.34 27.21
N ARG A 56 -27.03 -8.89 28.28
CA ARG A 56 -27.74 -9.13 29.56
C ARG A 56 -27.91 -7.86 30.42
N PHE A 57 -27.16 -6.78 30.14
CA PHE A 57 -27.26 -5.48 30.80
C PHE A 57 -27.60 -4.38 29.81
N ARG A 58 -28.88 -3.99 29.74
CA ARG A 58 -29.43 -3.12 28.67
C ARG A 58 -28.69 -1.77 28.44
N LEU A 59 -28.19 -1.13 29.51
CA LEU A 59 -27.50 0.15 29.40
C LEU A 59 -25.97 -0.01 29.18
N VAL A 60 -25.33 -0.94 29.91
CA VAL A 60 -23.90 -1.24 29.77
C VAL A 60 -23.60 -1.94 28.43
N GLY A 61 -24.55 -2.76 27.94
CA GLY A 61 -24.43 -3.44 26.67
C GLY A 61 -24.34 -2.49 25.47
N ASN A 62 -25.12 -1.40 25.46
CA ASN A 62 -25.09 -0.45 24.33
C ASN A 62 -23.77 0.34 24.27
N VAL A 63 -23.23 0.76 25.42
CA VAL A 63 -21.95 1.48 25.46
C VAL A 63 -20.80 0.55 25.09
N LEU A 64 -20.79 -0.68 25.59
CA LEU A 64 -19.77 -1.67 25.25
C LEU A 64 -19.82 -2.08 23.78
N THR A 65 -21.04 -2.21 23.22
CA THR A 65 -21.23 -2.50 21.78
C THR A 65 -20.70 -1.37 20.91
N LEU A 66 -20.95 -0.11 21.27
CA LEU A 66 -20.41 1.05 20.55
C LEU A 66 -18.89 1.14 20.66
N MET A 67 -18.30 0.88 21.84
CA MET A 67 -16.85 0.83 21.99
C MET A 67 -16.21 -0.30 21.16
N LEU A 68 -16.80 -1.50 21.16
CA LEU A 68 -16.30 -2.61 20.35
C LEU A 68 -16.45 -2.34 18.86
N ALA A 69 -17.55 -1.74 18.45
CA ALA A 69 -17.72 -1.32 17.05
C ALA A 69 -16.71 -0.25 16.65
N ALA A 70 -16.41 0.71 17.50
CA ALA A 70 -15.39 1.73 17.25
C ALA A 70 -13.98 1.14 17.17
N VAL A 71 -13.63 0.20 18.06
CA VAL A 71 -12.35 -0.53 18.03
C VAL A 71 -12.25 -1.41 16.79
N ALA A 72 -13.32 -2.15 16.45
CA ALA A 72 -13.35 -2.96 15.25
C ALA A 72 -13.20 -2.10 13.97
N LEU A 73 -13.84 -0.93 13.93
CA LEU A 73 -13.71 0.02 12.83
C LEU A 73 -12.29 0.61 12.77
N ALA A 74 -11.69 0.95 13.92
CA ALA A 74 -10.33 1.47 14.00
C ALA A 74 -9.27 0.46 13.55
N ILE A 75 -9.51 -0.85 13.72
CA ILE A 75 -8.64 -1.92 13.22
C ILE A 75 -8.94 -2.24 11.75
N LEU A 76 -10.22 -2.24 11.36
CA LEU A 76 -10.65 -2.59 10.02
C LEU A 76 -10.24 -1.52 8.98
N VAL A 77 -10.35 -0.23 9.34
CA VAL A 77 -10.03 0.88 8.43
C VAL A 77 -8.58 0.83 7.93
N PRO A 78 -7.52 0.66 8.75
CA PRO A 78 -6.15 0.54 8.23
C PRO A 78 -5.94 -0.74 7.42
N VAL A 79 -6.50 -1.89 7.86
CA VAL A 79 -6.38 -3.16 7.13
C VAL A 79 -7.06 -3.10 5.76
N VAL A 80 -8.23 -2.45 5.68
CA VAL A 80 -8.92 -2.23 4.41
C VAL A 80 -8.15 -1.22 3.55
N ARG A 81 -7.56 -0.19 4.13
CA ARG A 81 -6.71 0.78 3.40
C ARG A 81 -5.47 0.13 2.80
N GLU A 82 -4.78 -0.75 3.53
CA GLU A 82 -3.64 -1.50 2.99
C GLU A 82 -4.06 -2.43 1.85
N ARG A 83 -5.19 -3.15 1.99
CA ARG A 83 -5.70 -4.05 0.95
C ARG A 83 -6.38 -3.31 -0.20
N ALA A 84 -7.03 -2.19 0.04
CA ALA A 84 -7.66 -1.36 -1.00
C ALA A 84 -6.64 -0.72 -1.95
N SER A 85 -5.38 -0.58 -1.53
CA SER A 85 -4.28 -0.15 -2.40
C SER A 85 -3.98 -1.15 -3.52
N PHE A 86 -4.47 -2.39 -3.40
CA PHE A 86 -4.30 -3.47 -4.38
C PHE A 86 -5.57 -3.82 -5.16
N ASP A 87 -6.74 -3.26 -4.82
CA ASP A 87 -8.00 -3.52 -5.54
C ASP A 87 -8.53 -2.24 -6.21
N PRO A 88 -8.50 -2.16 -7.55
CA PRO A 88 -8.94 -0.97 -8.30
C PRO A 88 -10.41 -0.61 -8.08
N ARG A 89 -11.24 -1.59 -7.67
CA ARG A 89 -12.68 -1.35 -7.40
C ARG A 89 -12.88 -0.65 -6.07
N LEU A 90 -12.00 -0.88 -5.09
CA LEU A 90 -12.01 -0.23 -3.78
C LEU A 90 -11.28 1.11 -3.79
N ALA A 91 -10.32 1.31 -4.71
CA ALA A 91 -9.64 2.59 -4.90
C ALA A 91 -10.63 3.73 -5.22
N ARG A 92 -11.69 3.44 -5.99
CA ARG A 92 -12.76 4.42 -6.27
C ARG A 92 -13.55 4.85 -5.03
N LEU A 93 -13.68 3.98 -4.03
CA LEU A 93 -14.29 4.34 -2.74
C LEU A 93 -13.33 5.18 -1.89
N GLY A 94 -12.02 4.93 -1.99
CA GLY A 94 -11.00 5.76 -1.36
C GLY A 94 -11.00 7.20 -1.86
N ASP A 95 -11.25 7.42 -3.14
CA ASP A 95 -11.39 8.76 -3.74
C ASP A 95 -12.61 9.53 -3.22
N LEU A 96 -13.67 8.84 -2.81
CA LEU A 96 -14.88 9.47 -2.22
C LEU A 96 -14.69 9.89 -0.75
N PHE A 97 -13.79 9.22 0.00
CA PHE A 97 -13.54 9.47 1.42
C PHE A 97 -12.14 10.02 1.72
N GLY A 98 -11.24 9.98 0.74
CA GLY A 98 -9.89 10.51 0.84
C GLY A 98 -9.86 11.99 0.47
N ARG A 99 -9.86 12.88 1.47
CA ARG A 99 -9.27 14.19 1.26
C ARG A 99 -7.81 13.95 0.91
N ASP A 100 -7.50 14.07 -0.37
CA ASP A 100 -6.16 14.02 -0.93
C ASP A 100 -5.37 15.25 -0.45
N THR A 101 -5.00 15.26 0.84
CA THR A 101 -4.22 16.34 1.46
C THR A 101 -2.78 16.38 0.94
N ARG A 102 -2.39 15.36 0.15
CA ARG A 102 -1.07 15.25 -0.48
C ARG A 102 -1.22 15.20 -2.01
N SER A 103 -1.97 16.12 -2.57
CA SER A 103 -2.07 16.23 -4.03
C SER A 103 -0.85 16.93 -4.61
N GLN A 104 -0.46 16.52 -5.82
CA GLN A 104 0.51 17.27 -6.62
C GLN A 104 0.05 18.69 -6.83
N GLN A 105 0.96 19.67 -6.71
CA GLN A 105 0.65 21.10 -6.81
C GLN A 105 1.58 21.80 -7.79
N ALA A 106 1.01 22.57 -8.71
CA ALA A 106 1.77 23.48 -9.55
C ALA A 106 2.06 24.77 -8.80
N VAL A 107 3.34 25.10 -8.60
CA VAL A 107 3.78 26.31 -7.88
C VAL A 107 4.92 26.96 -8.65
N GLY A 108 4.75 28.20 -9.08
CA GLY A 108 5.83 28.98 -9.73
C GLY A 108 6.40 28.34 -10.99
N GLY A 109 5.60 27.57 -11.75
CA GLY A 109 6.05 26.85 -12.95
C GLY A 109 6.64 25.47 -12.68
N GLU A 110 6.79 25.05 -11.44
CA GLU A 110 7.20 23.72 -11.02
C GLU A 110 5.97 22.89 -10.59
N LEU A 111 6.04 21.58 -10.78
CA LEU A 111 5.10 20.66 -10.20
C LEU A 111 5.74 19.97 -9.00
N ARG A 112 5.12 20.10 -7.83
CA ARG A 112 5.56 19.52 -6.57
C ARG A 112 4.70 18.32 -6.22
N VAL A 113 5.34 17.19 -6.02
CA VAL A 113 4.72 15.90 -5.72
C VAL A 113 5.24 15.41 -4.38
N PRO A 114 4.44 15.40 -3.32
CA PRO A 114 4.87 14.87 -2.03
C PRO A 114 5.04 13.34 -2.11
N MET A 115 5.97 12.82 -1.32
CA MET A 115 6.16 11.38 -1.15
C MET A 115 4.97 10.78 -0.41
N ASP A 116 4.45 9.69 -0.91
CA ASP A 116 3.39 8.92 -0.26
C ASP A 116 3.94 8.11 0.93
N PRO A 117 3.08 7.62 1.84
CA PRO A 117 3.50 6.83 2.99
C PRO A 117 4.26 5.54 2.65
N ASP A 118 4.10 5.03 1.43
CA ASP A 118 4.81 3.87 0.90
C ASP A 118 6.25 4.18 0.46
N GLY A 119 6.69 5.44 0.60
CA GLY A 119 8.03 5.90 0.22
C GLY A 119 8.20 6.19 -1.27
N HIS A 120 7.13 6.20 -2.04
CA HIS A 120 7.15 6.44 -3.48
C HIS A 120 6.50 7.76 -3.86
N PHE A 121 6.80 8.22 -5.09
CA PHE A 121 6.17 9.39 -5.69
C PHE A 121 5.12 8.95 -6.69
N TRP A 122 3.87 9.27 -6.40
CA TRP A 122 2.72 8.97 -7.23
C TRP A 122 2.15 10.24 -7.82
N VAL A 123 1.80 10.19 -9.10
CA VAL A 123 1.22 11.32 -9.81
C VAL A 123 -0.12 10.95 -10.44
N LYS A 124 -1.02 11.92 -10.48
CA LYS A 124 -2.25 11.84 -11.28
C LYS A 124 -1.90 12.29 -12.70
N VAL A 125 -2.03 11.38 -13.64
CA VAL A 125 -1.71 11.56 -15.04
C VAL A 125 -2.99 11.56 -15.86
N ARG A 126 -3.18 12.57 -16.69
CA ARG A 126 -4.25 12.59 -17.68
C ARG A 126 -3.71 12.18 -19.04
N ILE A 127 -4.38 11.21 -19.67
CA ILE A 127 -4.12 10.72 -21.00
C ILE A 127 -5.46 10.73 -21.74
N GLY A 128 -5.65 11.63 -22.70
CA GLY A 128 -6.97 11.88 -23.28
C GLY A 128 -7.98 12.25 -22.22
N ASP A 129 -9.11 11.54 -22.16
CA ASP A 129 -10.17 11.73 -21.17
C ASP A 129 -9.97 10.89 -19.88
N SER A 130 -8.96 10.03 -19.86
CA SER A 130 -8.66 9.18 -18.71
C SER A 130 -7.71 9.86 -17.76
N THR A 131 -8.03 9.79 -16.45
CA THR A 131 -7.11 10.17 -15.37
C THR A 131 -6.76 8.93 -14.56
N GLN A 132 -5.48 8.68 -14.38
CA GLN A 132 -4.97 7.52 -13.69
C GLN A 132 -3.80 7.88 -12.78
N ARG A 133 -3.56 7.06 -11.76
CA ARG A 133 -2.44 7.20 -10.86
C ARG A 133 -1.27 6.39 -11.39
N MET A 134 -0.09 7.02 -11.50
CA MET A 134 1.12 6.37 -12.01
C MET A 134 2.29 6.61 -11.06
N LEU A 135 3.16 5.63 -10.95
CA LEU A 135 4.40 5.70 -10.16
C LEU A 135 5.47 6.46 -10.96
N ILE A 136 6.20 7.36 -10.33
CA ILE A 136 7.45 7.90 -10.89
C ILE A 136 8.58 6.92 -10.58
N ASP A 137 9.19 6.36 -11.63
CA ASP A 137 10.26 5.37 -11.51
C ASP A 137 11.46 5.75 -12.38
N SER A 138 12.48 6.32 -11.76
CA SER A 138 13.74 6.66 -12.42
C SER A 138 14.59 5.43 -12.80
N GLY A 139 14.26 4.26 -12.27
CA GLY A 139 14.87 2.97 -12.66
C GLY A 139 14.29 2.39 -13.95
N ALA A 140 13.09 2.82 -14.34
CA ALA A 140 12.47 2.39 -15.59
C ALA A 140 12.97 3.25 -16.76
N THR A 141 13.53 2.62 -17.80
CA THR A 141 13.99 3.32 -19.00
C THR A 141 12.83 3.93 -19.79
N ILE A 142 11.71 3.21 -19.86
CA ILE A 142 10.53 3.58 -20.65
C ILE A 142 9.28 3.60 -19.77
N THR A 143 8.38 4.53 -20.07
CA THR A 143 7.05 4.61 -19.46
C THR A 143 6.26 3.36 -19.82
N ALA A 144 5.65 2.73 -18.83
CA ALA A 144 4.92 1.48 -18.97
C ALA A 144 3.49 1.62 -18.45
N LEU A 145 2.54 1.09 -19.18
CA LEU A 145 1.13 1.07 -18.83
C LEU A 145 0.64 -0.36 -18.65
N SER A 146 -0.24 -0.54 -17.68
CA SER A 146 -1.08 -1.73 -17.62
C SER A 146 -2.02 -1.76 -18.85
N GLU A 147 -2.47 -2.94 -19.24
CA GLU A 147 -3.47 -3.08 -20.32
C GLU A 147 -4.76 -2.30 -20.00
N GLN A 148 -5.19 -2.34 -18.72
CA GLN A 148 -6.37 -1.60 -18.27
C GLN A 148 -6.18 -0.09 -18.44
N SER A 149 -5.00 0.43 -18.07
CA SER A 149 -4.66 1.85 -18.21
C SER A 149 -4.62 2.30 -19.66
N ALA A 150 -4.04 1.49 -20.54
CA ALA A 150 -3.97 1.78 -21.98
C ALA A 150 -5.37 1.76 -22.61
N ALA A 151 -6.19 0.77 -22.26
CA ALA A 151 -7.57 0.66 -22.74
C ALA A 151 -8.45 1.82 -22.25
N ALA A 152 -8.33 2.20 -20.97
CA ALA A 152 -9.06 3.35 -20.41
C ALA A 152 -8.68 4.68 -21.06
N ALA A 153 -7.43 4.79 -21.53
CA ALA A 153 -6.93 5.96 -22.27
C ALA A 153 -7.23 5.89 -23.79
N GLY A 154 -7.86 4.84 -24.27
CA GLY A 154 -8.18 4.65 -25.69
C GLY A 154 -6.95 4.50 -26.58
N LEU A 155 -5.82 4.01 -26.05
CA LEU A 155 -4.59 3.87 -26.81
C LEU A 155 -4.65 2.64 -27.73
N LEU A 156 -4.22 2.83 -28.95
CA LEU A 156 -4.01 1.72 -29.89
C LEU A 156 -2.68 1.05 -29.53
N VAL A 157 -2.75 -0.19 -29.07
CA VAL A 157 -1.58 -0.99 -28.71
C VAL A 157 -1.20 -1.84 -29.93
N GLU A 158 0.00 -1.63 -30.43
CA GLU A 158 0.57 -2.44 -31.51
C GLU A 158 1.34 -3.60 -30.90
N THR A 159 1.05 -4.81 -31.38
CA THR A 159 1.83 -5.99 -31.05
C THR A 159 2.74 -6.29 -32.27
N PRO A 160 4.01 -5.87 -32.22
CA PRO A 160 4.90 -6.07 -33.33
C PRO A 160 5.14 -7.58 -33.53
N PRO A 161 5.46 -8.02 -34.77
CA PRO A 161 5.75 -9.43 -35.07
C PRO A 161 6.89 -10.00 -34.21
N VAL A 162 7.85 -9.15 -33.83
CA VAL A 162 8.87 -9.47 -32.81
C VAL A 162 8.50 -8.73 -31.54
N PRO A 163 8.10 -9.43 -30.48
CA PRO A 163 7.68 -8.78 -29.24
C PRO A 163 8.84 -7.99 -28.63
N VAL A 164 8.50 -6.81 -28.08
CA VAL A 164 9.43 -6.05 -27.26
C VAL A 164 9.63 -6.79 -25.95
N VAL A 165 10.85 -7.24 -25.69
CA VAL A 165 11.22 -7.91 -24.45
C VAL A 165 11.81 -6.89 -23.50
N LEU A 166 11.20 -6.76 -22.33
CA LEU A 166 11.68 -5.89 -21.25
C LEU A 166 12.30 -6.73 -20.14
N GLN A 167 13.45 -6.29 -19.67
CA GLN A 167 14.05 -6.82 -18.44
C GLN A 167 13.47 -6.05 -17.25
N THR A 168 12.84 -6.78 -16.34
CA THR A 168 12.30 -6.22 -15.09
C THR A 168 12.96 -6.91 -13.89
N ALA A 169 12.76 -6.38 -12.69
CA ALA A 169 13.23 -7.01 -11.47
C ALA A 169 12.68 -8.44 -11.28
N ASN A 170 11.51 -8.73 -11.86
CA ASN A 170 10.83 -10.03 -11.77
C ASN A 170 11.11 -10.95 -12.99
N GLY A 171 12.05 -10.56 -13.86
CA GLY A 171 12.41 -11.31 -15.07
C GLY A 171 12.02 -10.61 -16.36
N SER A 172 12.14 -11.34 -17.47
CA SER A 172 11.81 -10.82 -18.81
C SER A 172 10.32 -10.94 -19.09
N ILE A 173 9.74 -9.88 -19.61
CA ILE A 173 8.34 -9.82 -20.01
C ILE A 173 8.21 -9.37 -21.46
N SER A 174 7.16 -9.81 -22.14
CA SER A 174 6.79 -9.32 -23.47
C SER A 174 5.79 -8.17 -23.34
N ALA A 175 5.95 -7.16 -24.17
CA ALA A 175 5.09 -6.00 -24.18
C ALA A 175 4.74 -5.57 -25.61
N GLY A 176 3.54 -5.03 -25.78
CA GLY A 176 3.16 -4.24 -26.94
C GLY A 176 3.70 -2.82 -26.83
N THR A 177 3.58 -2.04 -27.90
CA THR A 177 3.99 -0.65 -27.96
C THR A 177 2.79 0.24 -28.25
N ALA A 178 2.82 1.45 -27.72
CA ALA A 178 1.87 2.50 -28.05
C ALA A 178 2.54 3.87 -27.94
N THR A 179 1.89 4.89 -28.48
CA THR A 179 2.31 6.27 -28.31
C THR A 179 1.18 7.05 -27.65
N ILE A 180 1.49 7.75 -26.57
CA ILE A 180 0.56 8.68 -25.93
C ILE A 180 0.65 10.02 -26.65
N PRO A 181 -0.42 10.48 -27.33
CA PRO A 181 -0.38 11.76 -28.07
C PRO A 181 -0.12 12.95 -27.13
N GLU A 182 -0.82 13.01 -26.00
CA GLU A 182 -0.62 13.99 -24.94
C GLU A 182 -0.72 13.33 -23.56
N LEU A 183 0.32 13.48 -22.76
CA LEU A 183 0.40 13.10 -21.36
C LEU A 183 0.53 14.34 -20.52
N ARG A 184 -0.39 14.53 -19.55
CA ARG A 184 -0.43 15.71 -18.69
C ARG A 184 -0.36 15.33 -17.23
N ILE A 185 0.54 16.01 -16.50
CA ILE A 185 0.69 15.90 -15.05
C ILE A 185 0.66 17.32 -14.49
N GLY A 186 -0.49 17.77 -14.00
CA GLY A 186 -0.65 19.17 -13.59
C GLY A 186 -0.30 20.16 -14.71
N ASN A 187 0.71 21.02 -14.47
CA ASN A 187 1.23 21.99 -15.43
C ASN A 187 2.33 21.43 -16.37
N VAL A 188 2.67 20.16 -16.24
CA VAL A 188 3.65 19.46 -17.11
C VAL A 188 2.89 18.75 -18.22
N VAL A 189 3.26 19.01 -19.48
CA VAL A 189 2.70 18.37 -20.66
C VAL A 189 3.82 17.82 -21.53
N ALA A 190 3.68 16.57 -21.92
CA ALA A 190 4.55 15.93 -22.90
C ALA A 190 3.71 15.34 -24.04
N ARG A 191 4.20 15.47 -25.27
CA ARG A 191 3.53 14.93 -26.46
C ARG A 191 4.33 13.81 -27.05
N ASP A 192 3.63 12.93 -27.77
CA ASP A 192 4.22 11.80 -28.49
C ASP A 192 5.15 10.99 -27.58
N VAL A 193 4.62 10.54 -26.44
CA VAL A 193 5.37 9.75 -25.48
C VAL A 193 5.27 8.28 -25.83
N PRO A 194 6.38 7.64 -26.27
CA PRO A 194 6.37 6.19 -26.52
C PRO A 194 6.24 5.44 -25.19
N VAL A 195 5.41 4.42 -25.20
CA VAL A 195 5.14 3.58 -24.02
C VAL A 195 5.10 2.11 -24.40
N VAL A 196 5.29 1.28 -23.39
CA VAL A 196 5.08 -0.16 -23.50
C VAL A 196 3.84 -0.56 -22.69
N VAL A 197 3.14 -1.58 -23.15
CA VAL A 197 1.91 -2.07 -22.55
C VAL A 197 2.00 -3.57 -22.36
N SER A 198 1.72 -4.06 -21.16
CA SER A 198 1.73 -5.50 -20.87
C SER A 198 0.80 -5.86 -19.74
N ALA A 199 0.14 -7.03 -19.84
CA ALA A 199 -0.61 -7.65 -18.75
C ALA A 199 0.29 -8.00 -17.55
N ALA A 200 1.58 -8.21 -17.75
CA ALA A 200 2.54 -8.54 -16.71
C ALA A 200 2.73 -7.41 -15.68
N PHE A 201 2.34 -6.17 -16.00
CA PHE A 201 2.36 -5.05 -15.05
C PHE A 201 1.15 -5.06 -14.09
N GLY A 202 0.18 -5.98 -14.27
CA GLY A 202 -1.05 -6.00 -13.46
C GLY A 202 -1.78 -4.67 -13.57
N ASP A 203 -2.03 -4.03 -12.44
CA ASP A 203 -2.69 -2.71 -12.37
C ASP A 203 -1.70 -1.54 -12.29
N MET A 204 -0.40 -1.82 -12.26
CA MET A 204 0.63 -0.80 -12.09
C MET A 204 1.01 -0.17 -13.43
N SER A 205 1.06 1.17 -13.43
CA SER A 205 1.61 1.96 -14.52
C SER A 205 2.71 2.87 -13.98
N VAL A 206 3.79 3.04 -14.74
CA VAL A 206 4.96 3.81 -14.31
C VAL A 206 5.35 4.87 -15.34
N ILE A 207 5.82 6.02 -14.85
CA ILE A 207 6.48 7.05 -15.62
C ILE A 207 7.98 6.80 -15.57
N GLY A 208 8.58 6.49 -16.72
CA GLY A 208 10.00 6.18 -16.84
C GLY A 208 10.86 7.35 -17.26
N MET A 209 12.15 7.06 -17.45
CA MET A 209 13.17 8.04 -17.82
C MET A 209 12.93 8.68 -19.19
N ASN A 210 12.27 7.98 -20.14
CA ASN A 210 11.93 8.56 -21.44
C ASN A 210 10.98 9.78 -21.34
N PHE A 211 10.22 9.90 -20.23
CA PHE A 211 9.45 11.10 -19.90
C PHE A 211 10.28 12.07 -19.05
N LEU A 212 10.92 11.58 -17.96
CA LEU A 212 11.64 12.43 -17.01
C LEU A 212 12.78 13.21 -17.68
N SER A 213 13.47 12.62 -18.63
CA SER A 213 14.56 13.26 -19.40
C SER A 213 14.09 14.37 -20.35
N ARG A 214 12.80 14.46 -20.64
CA ARG A 214 12.22 15.55 -21.43
C ARG A 214 11.91 16.81 -20.62
N LEU A 215 12.07 16.76 -19.30
CA LEU A 215 11.90 17.90 -18.42
C LEU A 215 13.16 18.77 -18.45
N LYS A 216 13.00 20.06 -18.16
CA LYS A 216 14.14 20.96 -17.92
C LYS A 216 15.00 20.46 -16.77
N SER A 217 14.34 20.00 -15.69
CA SER A 217 14.97 19.31 -14.56
C SER A 217 13.92 18.56 -13.76
N TRP A 218 14.38 17.58 -13.02
CA TRP A 218 13.64 16.96 -11.92
C TRP A 218 14.60 16.69 -10.76
N ARG A 219 14.10 16.82 -9.53
CA ARG A 219 14.90 16.65 -8.32
C ARG A 219 14.02 16.27 -7.15
N VAL A 220 14.63 15.67 -6.12
CA VAL A 220 13.96 15.38 -4.85
C VAL A 220 14.55 16.31 -3.79
N GLU A 221 13.69 17.05 -3.11
CA GLU A 221 14.03 17.88 -1.96
C GLU A 221 13.29 17.37 -0.72
N GLY A 222 14.02 16.73 0.20
CA GLY A 222 13.40 16.04 1.32
C GLY A 222 12.42 14.97 0.85
N ASN A 223 11.15 15.11 1.20
CA ASN A 223 10.07 14.21 0.83
C ASN A 223 9.21 14.75 -0.33
N THR A 224 9.78 15.59 -1.19
CA THR A 224 9.05 16.20 -2.31
C THR A 224 9.82 16.03 -3.60
N LEU A 225 9.19 15.42 -4.60
CA LEU A 225 9.68 15.41 -5.97
C LEU A 225 9.24 16.70 -6.67
N ILE A 226 10.17 17.35 -7.33
CA ILE A 226 9.94 18.59 -8.06
C ILE A 226 10.23 18.33 -9.54
N LEU A 227 9.22 18.55 -10.37
CA LEU A 227 9.30 18.45 -11.83
C LEU A 227 9.25 19.85 -12.43
N THR A 228 10.25 20.23 -13.22
CA THR A 228 10.34 21.52 -13.87
C THR A 228 10.24 21.34 -15.39
N PRO A 229 9.12 21.68 -16.02
CA PRO A 229 8.99 21.62 -17.48
C PRO A 229 9.74 22.78 -18.15
N HIS A 230 10.10 22.63 -19.44
CA HIS A 230 10.65 23.73 -20.23
C HIS A 230 9.64 24.86 -20.41
N HIS A 231 8.37 24.50 -20.61
CA HIS A 231 7.25 25.42 -20.82
C HIS A 231 6.08 25.00 -19.94
N PRO A 232 5.96 25.59 -18.74
CA PRO A 232 4.82 25.30 -17.87
C PRO A 232 3.50 25.67 -18.55
N GLN A 233 2.52 24.77 -18.47
CA GLN A 233 1.18 25.03 -18.95
C GLN A 233 0.27 25.42 -17.79
N GLU A 234 -0.84 26.07 -18.06
CA GLU A 234 -1.85 26.30 -17.04
C GLU A 234 -2.42 24.96 -16.56
N SER A 235 -2.53 24.81 -15.23
CA SER A 235 -3.19 23.65 -14.66
C SER A 235 -4.69 23.76 -14.92
N PRO A 236 -5.35 22.69 -15.36
CA PRO A 236 -6.79 22.67 -15.60
C PRO A 236 -7.59 22.87 -14.33
#